data_32dcb28e935f360313fdd4ad9051a10b
#
_entry.id   32dcb28e935f360313fdd4ad9051a10b
#
_cell.length_a   1.000
_cell.length_b   1.000
_cell.length_c   1.000
_cell.angle_alpha   90.00
_cell.angle_beta   90.00
_cell.angle_gamma   90.00
#
_symmetry.space_group_name_H-M   'P 1'
#
loop_
_entity.id
_entity.type
_entity.pdbx_description
1 polymer ?
#
loop_
_entity_poly.entity_id
_entity_poly.type
_entity_poly.pdbx_seq_one_letter_code
_entity_poly.pdbx_strand_id
1 'polypeptide(L)'
;RSNIVLLLCILLLLNNCSRLNPFSKKVDIETSEIVNSQISMAVNAFLWRASLDTVSFIPVNTADPIGGFISTDWYVDPENPSERIKLNVYVKDRRLRADALTVNVFREIKISDEWIKADVNPDTSRLVEASILTKARELRIGSLGNS
;
A
#
# COMPACT_ATOMS: atom_id res chain seq x y z
N ARG A 1 28.44 -8.81 66.34
CA ARG A 1 27.38 -9.76 65.82
C ARG A 1 26.21 -8.97 65.24
N SER A 2 25.83 -7.85 65.86
CA SER A 2 24.66 -7.02 65.36
C SER A 2 24.90 -6.39 63.99
N ASN A 3 26.11 -5.93 63.70
CA ASN A 3 26.43 -5.25 62.45
C ASN A 3 26.48 -6.20 61.22
N ILE A 4 26.79 -7.51 61.47
CA ILE A 4 26.81 -8.52 60.40
C ILE A 4 25.39 -8.88 59.99
N VAL A 5 24.45 -8.95 60.93
CA VAL A 5 23.04 -9.20 60.64
C VAL A 5 22.40 -8.04 59.88
N LEU A 6 22.76 -6.80 60.23
CA LEU A 6 22.30 -5.62 59.50
C LEU A 6 22.81 -5.58 58.08
N LEU A 7 24.07 -5.94 57.86
CA LEU A 7 24.70 -6.00 56.55
C LEU A 7 24.10 -7.10 55.65
N LEU A 8 23.77 -8.26 56.28
CA LEU A 8 23.08 -9.35 55.58
C LEU A 8 21.65 -8.99 55.16
N CYS A 9 20.91 -8.27 56.03
CA CYS A 9 19.58 -7.77 55.67
C CYS A 9 19.60 -6.75 54.53
N ILE A 10 20.58 -5.85 54.47
CA ILE A 10 20.74 -4.89 53.37
C ILE A 10 21.07 -5.60 52.07
N LEU A 11 21.89 -6.67 52.10
CA LEU A 11 22.24 -7.47 50.93
C LEU A 11 21.03 -8.23 50.36
N LEU A 12 20.11 -8.68 51.22
CA LEU A 12 18.88 -9.36 50.80
C LEU A 12 17.82 -8.41 50.17
N LEU A 13 17.86 -7.12 50.54
CA LEU A 13 16.95 -6.13 49.99
C LEU A 13 17.35 -5.65 48.57
N LEU A 14 18.60 -5.85 48.16
CA LEU A 14 19.10 -5.47 46.85
C LEU A 14 18.76 -6.48 45.74
N ASN A 15 18.28 -7.67 46.08
CA ASN A 15 17.93 -8.68 45.08
C ASN A 15 16.49 -8.62 44.57
N ASN A 16 15.69 -7.63 45.01
CA ASN A 16 14.27 -7.54 44.65
C ASN A 16 13.95 -6.44 43.63
N CYS A 17 14.96 -5.89 42.96
CA CYS A 17 14.74 -4.83 41.95
C CYS A 17 14.56 -5.33 40.50
N SER A 18 14.28 -6.64 40.32
CA SER A 18 14.14 -7.21 38.96
C SER A 18 12.70 -7.51 38.52
N ARG A 19 11.68 -7.02 39.25
CA ARG A 19 10.28 -7.40 38.98
C ARG A 19 9.28 -6.27 38.84
N LEU A 20 9.74 -5.05 38.55
CA LEU A 20 8.84 -3.93 38.29
C LEU A 20 9.24 -3.27 36.98
N ASN A 21 9.05 -3.98 35.86
CA ASN A 21 8.91 -3.36 34.57
C ASN A 21 7.42 -3.48 34.15
N PRO A 22 6.53 -2.57 34.59
CA PRO A 22 5.10 -2.63 34.24
C PRO A 22 4.84 -2.22 32.78
N PHE A 23 5.90 -1.90 32.02
CA PHE A 23 5.81 -1.46 30.62
C PHE A 23 6.29 -2.52 29.61
N SER A 24 6.66 -3.70 30.09
CA SER A 24 6.92 -4.86 29.23
C SER A 24 5.64 -5.69 29.10
N LYS A 25 4.51 -5.03 28.85
CA LYS A 25 3.34 -5.74 28.37
C LYS A 25 3.69 -6.11 26.93
N LYS A 26 4.00 -7.40 26.73
CA LYS A 26 4.05 -8.07 25.45
C LYS A 26 2.92 -7.53 24.59
N VAL A 27 3.26 -6.68 23.64
CA VAL A 27 2.41 -6.40 22.48
C VAL A 27 2.65 -7.58 21.54
N ASP A 28 2.31 -8.75 22.04
CA ASP A 28 2.48 -10.00 21.34
C ASP A 28 1.13 -10.44 20.81
N ILE A 29 1.03 -10.58 19.51
CA ILE A 29 0.07 -11.41 18.77
C ILE A 29 -1.29 -10.75 18.49
N GLU A 30 -1.91 -10.02 19.42
CA GLU A 30 -3.21 -9.39 19.12
C GLU A 30 -3.12 -8.25 18.10
N THR A 31 -1.97 -7.56 18.03
CA THR A 31 -1.79 -6.47 17.06
C THR A 31 -1.64 -7.00 15.63
N SER A 32 -1.02 -8.19 15.47
CA SER A 32 -0.90 -8.81 14.14
C SER A 32 -2.23 -9.41 13.64
N GLU A 33 -3.06 -9.93 14.54
CA GLU A 33 -4.40 -10.41 14.19
C GLU A 33 -5.38 -9.26 13.95
N ILE A 34 -5.30 -8.18 14.73
CA ILE A 34 -6.12 -6.98 14.52
C ILE A 34 -5.70 -6.29 13.21
N VAL A 35 -4.42 -6.19 12.93
CA VAL A 35 -3.91 -5.65 11.65
C VAL A 35 -4.32 -6.56 10.49
N ASN A 36 -4.22 -7.88 10.62
CA ASN A 36 -4.66 -8.81 9.58
C ASN A 36 -6.19 -8.89 9.42
N SER A 37 -6.97 -8.69 10.48
CA SER A 37 -8.43 -8.69 10.41
C SER A 37 -9.00 -7.34 9.97
N GLN A 38 -8.33 -6.23 10.25
CA GLN A 38 -8.76 -4.88 9.82
C GLN A 38 -8.27 -4.52 8.42
N ILE A 39 -7.22 -5.17 7.90
CA ILE A 39 -6.79 -5.05 6.50
C ILE A 39 -7.35 -6.24 5.69
N SER A 40 -8.57 -6.63 5.92
CA SER A 40 -9.34 -7.33 4.90
C SER A 40 -9.63 -6.32 3.81
N MET A 41 -8.70 -6.19 2.84
CA MET A 41 -8.92 -5.34 1.68
C MET A 41 -10.27 -5.72 1.06
N ALA A 42 -11.14 -4.75 0.86
CA ALA A 42 -12.42 -4.95 0.21
C ALA A 42 -12.23 -5.39 -1.26
N VAL A 43 -11.00 -5.34 -1.75
CA VAL A 43 -10.60 -5.57 -3.14
C VAL A 43 -9.56 -6.69 -3.26
N ASN A 44 -9.35 -7.19 -4.48
CA ASN A 44 -8.36 -8.23 -4.75
C ASN A 44 -6.92 -7.71 -4.53
N ALA A 45 -6.16 -8.38 -3.65
CA ALA A 45 -4.80 -7.97 -3.28
C ALA A 45 -3.81 -8.01 -4.46
N PHE A 46 -3.96 -8.96 -5.39
CA PHE A 46 -3.10 -9.03 -6.57
C PHE A 46 -3.39 -7.91 -7.56
N LEU A 47 -4.68 -7.59 -7.79
CA LEU A 47 -5.07 -6.43 -8.60
C LEU A 47 -4.59 -5.13 -7.98
N TRP A 48 -4.75 -4.97 -6.67
CA TRP A 48 -4.29 -3.80 -5.93
C TRP A 48 -2.78 -3.60 -6.09
N ARG A 49 -1.99 -4.64 -5.79
CA ARG A 49 -0.55 -4.58 -5.91
C ARG A 49 -0.10 -4.33 -7.34
N ALA A 50 -0.66 -5.06 -8.30
CA ALA A 50 -0.36 -4.87 -9.72
C ALA A 50 -0.71 -3.47 -10.22
N SER A 51 -1.80 -2.87 -9.73
CA SER A 51 -2.19 -1.50 -10.05
C SER A 51 -1.13 -0.50 -9.58
N LEU A 52 -0.71 -0.58 -8.31
CA LEU A 52 0.35 0.27 -7.77
C LEU A 52 1.66 0.12 -8.54
N ASP A 53 2.08 -1.11 -8.82
CA ASP A 53 3.30 -1.41 -9.57
C ASP A 53 3.23 -0.86 -11.01
N THR A 54 2.06 -0.95 -11.66
CA THR A 54 1.89 -0.49 -13.05
C THR A 54 1.90 1.03 -13.15
N VAL A 55 1.33 1.76 -12.19
CA VAL A 55 1.29 3.23 -12.22
C VAL A 55 2.49 3.88 -11.52
N SER A 56 3.45 3.11 -11.02
CA SER A 56 4.57 3.58 -10.19
C SER A 56 5.53 4.56 -10.88
N PHE A 57 5.48 4.67 -12.21
CA PHE A 57 6.25 5.67 -12.96
C PHE A 57 5.70 7.10 -12.81
N ILE A 58 4.48 7.24 -12.28
CA ILE A 58 3.85 8.52 -11.93
C ILE A 58 3.71 8.59 -10.41
N PRO A 59 4.00 9.73 -9.76
CA PRO A 59 3.75 9.88 -8.33
C PRO A 59 2.28 9.60 -7.99
N VAL A 60 2.05 8.75 -7.00
CA VAL A 60 0.70 8.43 -6.52
C VAL A 60 0.26 9.54 -5.56
N ASN A 61 -0.86 10.19 -5.89
CA ASN A 61 -1.48 11.23 -5.07
C ASN A 61 -2.33 10.64 -3.95
N THR A 62 -3.16 9.64 -4.29
CA THR A 62 -4.07 8.99 -3.34
C THR A 62 -4.11 7.48 -3.61
N ALA A 63 -4.06 6.68 -2.55
CA ALA A 63 -4.26 5.25 -2.61
C ALA A 63 -5.12 4.80 -1.42
N ASP A 64 -6.35 4.37 -1.70
CA ASP A 64 -7.29 3.84 -0.72
C ASP A 64 -7.52 2.35 -0.95
N PRO A 65 -6.88 1.46 -0.18
CA PRO A 65 -7.03 0.02 -0.33
C PRO A 65 -8.39 -0.51 0.11
N ILE A 66 -9.16 0.25 0.89
CA ILE A 66 -10.49 -0.13 1.34
C ILE A 66 -11.51 0.19 0.25
N GLY A 67 -11.47 1.40 -0.28
CA GLY A 67 -12.31 1.83 -1.40
C GLY A 67 -11.85 1.29 -2.76
N GLY A 68 -10.65 0.74 -2.85
CA GLY A 68 -10.09 0.23 -4.11
C GLY A 68 -9.76 1.31 -5.11
N PHE A 69 -9.34 2.48 -4.65
CA PHE A 69 -9.10 3.65 -5.50
C PHE A 69 -7.64 4.09 -5.44
N ILE A 70 -7.04 4.30 -6.62
CA ILE A 70 -5.71 4.90 -6.78
C ILE A 70 -5.84 6.07 -7.74
N SER A 71 -5.30 7.22 -7.37
CA SER A 71 -5.16 8.41 -8.22
C SER A 71 -3.70 8.83 -8.25
N THR A 72 -3.18 9.11 -9.44
CA THR A 72 -1.84 9.67 -9.62
C THR A 72 -1.88 11.19 -9.64
N ASP A 73 -0.72 11.81 -9.53
CA ASP A 73 -0.54 13.20 -9.94
C ASP A 73 -0.51 13.32 -11.47
N TRP A 74 -0.44 14.56 -11.96
CA TRP A 74 -0.17 14.81 -13.35
C TRP A 74 1.30 14.48 -13.67
N TYR A 75 1.50 13.71 -14.71
CA TYR A 75 2.82 13.37 -15.24
C TYR A 75 3.05 14.07 -16.57
N VAL A 76 4.15 14.79 -16.65
CA VAL A 76 4.65 15.41 -17.87
C VAL A 76 5.81 14.57 -18.38
N ASP A 77 5.68 14.05 -19.59
CA ASP A 77 6.78 13.34 -20.23
C ASP A 77 7.92 14.33 -20.56
N PRO A 78 9.15 14.09 -20.09
CA PRO A 78 10.30 14.94 -20.44
C PRO A 78 10.54 15.07 -21.96
N GLU A 79 10.19 14.05 -22.74
CA GLU A 79 10.31 14.06 -24.20
C GLU A 79 9.18 14.84 -24.88
N ASN A 80 8.04 15.01 -24.18
CA ASN A 80 6.90 15.79 -24.67
C ASN A 80 6.35 16.73 -23.58
N PRO A 81 7.04 17.82 -23.26
CA PRO A 81 6.68 18.71 -22.15
C PRO A 81 5.37 19.51 -22.39
N SER A 82 4.81 19.42 -23.57
CA SER A 82 3.51 20.06 -23.91
C SER A 82 2.32 19.14 -23.64
N GLU A 83 2.53 17.97 -23.07
CA GLU A 83 1.49 17.01 -22.76
C GLU A 83 1.64 16.50 -21.34
N ARG A 84 0.52 16.29 -20.66
CA ARG A 84 0.50 15.63 -19.36
C ARG A 84 -0.66 14.64 -19.24
N ILE A 85 -0.42 13.59 -18.47
CA ILE A 85 -1.42 12.56 -18.21
C ILE A 85 -1.62 12.36 -16.71
N LYS A 86 -2.79 11.86 -16.36
CA LYS A 86 -3.16 11.45 -15.01
C LYS A 86 -3.98 10.17 -15.10
N LEU A 87 -3.79 9.27 -14.15
CA LEU A 87 -4.49 7.99 -14.09
C LEU A 87 -5.33 7.88 -12.82
N ASN A 88 -6.55 7.38 -12.96
CA ASN A 88 -7.36 6.89 -11.85
C ASN A 88 -7.65 5.40 -12.07
N VAL A 89 -7.34 4.58 -11.08
CA VAL A 89 -7.56 3.13 -11.10
C VAL A 89 -8.59 2.77 -10.04
N TYR A 90 -9.55 1.96 -10.43
CA TYR A 90 -10.61 1.44 -9.56
C TYR A 90 -10.56 -0.09 -9.54
N VAL A 91 -10.26 -0.67 -8.39
CA VAL A 91 -10.37 -2.10 -8.13
C VAL A 91 -11.69 -2.33 -7.40
N LYS A 92 -12.64 -3.02 -8.02
CA LYS A 92 -14.06 -3.05 -7.60
C LYS A 92 -14.49 -4.36 -6.95
N ASP A 93 -13.70 -5.44 -7.04
CA ASP A 93 -14.09 -6.79 -6.58
C ASP A 93 -12.89 -7.48 -5.91
N ARG A 94 -13.19 -8.44 -5.03
CA ARG A 94 -12.20 -9.32 -4.41
C ARG A 94 -11.71 -10.43 -5.36
N ARG A 95 -12.42 -10.68 -6.44
CA ARG A 95 -12.08 -11.71 -7.44
C ARG A 95 -11.15 -11.13 -8.49
N LEU A 96 -10.17 -11.93 -8.91
CA LEU A 96 -9.26 -11.59 -10.00
C LEU A 96 -9.96 -11.79 -11.36
N ARG A 97 -10.66 -10.76 -11.80
CA ARG A 97 -11.43 -10.72 -13.05
C ARG A 97 -11.18 -9.40 -13.79
N ALA A 98 -11.39 -9.43 -15.10
CA ALA A 98 -11.18 -8.24 -15.94
C ALA A 98 -12.14 -7.09 -15.60
N ASP A 99 -13.40 -7.38 -15.32
CA ASP A 99 -14.45 -6.42 -14.98
C ASP A 99 -14.36 -5.89 -13.53
N ALA A 100 -13.46 -6.48 -12.71
CA ALA A 100 -13.12 -5.97 -11.39
C ALA A 100 -12.18 -4.75 -11.42
N LEU A 101 -11.69 -4.37 -12.58
CA LEU A 101 -10.76 -3.28 -12.78
C LEU A 101 -11.34 -2.25 -13.76
N THR A 102 -11.10 -0.98 -13.48
CA THR A 102 -11.39 0.13 -14.41
C THR A 102 -10.29 1.16 -14.30
N VAL A 103 -9.77 1.60 -15.43
CA VAL A 103 -8.76 2.65 -15.51
C VAL A 103 -9.32 3.84 -16.30
N ASN A 104 -9.27 5.02 -15.71
CA ASN A 104 -9.55 6.27 -16.40
C ASN A 104 -8.24 7.02 -16.65
N VAL A 105 -8.01 7.37 -17.90
CA VAL A 105 -6.85 8.18 -18.32
C VAL A 105 -7.34 9.59 -18.62
N PHE A 106 -6.68 10.56 -18.06
CA PHE A 106 -6.89 11.99 -18.35
C PHE A 106 -5.67 12.51 -19.08
N ARG A 107 -5.88 13.30 -20.10
CA ARG A 107 -4.85 13.91 -20.91
C ARG A 107 -5.11 15.40 -21.05
N GLU A 108 -4.07 16.19 -20.93
CA GLU A 108 -4.09 17.61 -21.19
C GLU A 108 -2.91 18.00 -22.08
N ILE A 109 -3.12 18.99 -22.93
CA ILE A 109 -2.09 19.58 -23.78
C ILE A 109 -1.90 21.04 -23.40
N LYS A 110 -0.69 21.55 -23.57
CA LYS A 110 -0.34 22.93 -23.27
C LYS A 110 -0.49 23.79 -24.51
N ILE A 111 -1.41 24.77 -24.46
CA ILE A 111 -1.64 25.74 -25.52
C ILE A 111 -1.51 27.12 -24.90
N SER A 112 -0.63 27.97 -25.44
CA SER A 112 -0.40 29.33 -24.93
C SER A 112 -0.20 29.43 -23.43
N ASP A 113 0.60 28.49 -22.88
CA ASP A 113 0.89 28.31 -21.44
C ASP A 113 -0.27 27.82 -20.56
N GLU A 114 -1.42 27.52 -21.11
CA GLU A 114 -2.56 26.95 -20.40
C GLU A 114 -2.71 25.46 -20.70
N TRP A 115 -3.08 24.68 -19.66
CA TRP A 115 -3.38 23.26 -19.80
C TRP A 115 -4.84 23.07 -20.19
N ILE A 116 -5.06 22.48 -21.36
CA ILE A 116 -6.39 22.25 -21.93
C ILE A 116 -6.63 20.75 -22.05
N LYS A 117 -7.82 20.32 -21.59
CA LYS A 117 -8.24 18.91 -21.72
C LYS A 117 -8.18 18.47 -23.18
N ALA A 118 -7.59 17.31 -23.42
CA ALA A 118 -7.46 16.70 -24.72
C ALA A 118 -8.09 15.31 -24.74
N ASP A 119 -8.49 14.87 -25.92
CA ASP A 119 -9.05 13.54 -26.11
C ASP A 119 -7.99 12.46 -25.84
N VAL A 120 -8.44 11.38 -25.23
CA VAL A 120 -7.65 10.16 -24.97
C VAL A 120 -8.11 9.08 -25.92
N ASN A 121 -7.17 8.37 -26.55
CA ASN A 121 -7.52 7.17 -27.30
C ASN A 121 -8.21 6.15 -26.36
N PRO A 122 -9.44 5.69 -26.68
CA PRO A 122 -10.18 4.74 -25.82
C PRO A 122 -9.40 3.45 -25.53
N ASP A 123 -8.50 3.05 -26.41
CA ASP A 123 -7.68 1.86 -26.23
C ASP A 123 -6.60 2.04 -25.15
N THR A 124 -6.20 3.26 -24.82
CA THR A 124 -5.19 3.54 -23.79
C THR A 124 -5.60 2.97 -22.43
N SER A 125 -6.83 3.23 -22.00
CA SER A 125 -7.36 2.68 -20.73
C SER A 125 -7.35 1.15 -20.73
N ARG A 126 -7.77 0.53 -21.84
CA ARG A 126 -7.78 -0.93 -22.00
C ARG A 126 -6.38 -1.54 -21.96
N LEU A 127 -5.39 -0.88 -22.55
CA LEU A 127 -4.00 -1.33 -22.52
C LEU A 127 -3.45 -1.31 -21.08
N VAL A 128 -3.72 -0.26 -20.32
CA VAL A 128 -3.33 -0.17 -18.91
C VAL A 128 -4.05 -1.24 -18.07
N GLU A 129 -5.35 -1.44 -18.28
CA GLU A 129 -6.13 -2.49 -17.62
C GLU A 129 -5.55 -3.89 -17.93
N ALA A 130 -5.24 -4.17 -19.19
CA ALA A 130 -4.65 -5.45 -19.61
C ALA A 130 -3.27 -5.67 -18.98
N SER A 131 -2.45 -4.63 -18.89
CA SER A 131 -1.14 -4.68 -18.22
C SER A 131 -1.28 -5.01 -16.73
N ILE A 132 -2.18 -4.33 -16.02
CA ILE A 132 -2.47 -4.59 -14.60
C ILE A 132 -2.96 -6.04 -14.41
N LEU A 133 -3.89 -6.51 -15.23
CA LEU A 133 -4.42 -7.87 -15.15
C LEU A 133 -3.35 -8.94 -15.39
N THR A 134 -2.47 -8.72 -16.36
CA THR A 134 -1.34 -9.62 -16.63
C THR A 134 -0.42 -9.69 -15.42
N LYS A 135 -0.02 -8.54 -14.89
CA LYS A 135 0.81 -8.44 -13.69
C LYS A 135 0.17 -9.10 -12.46
N ALA A 136 -1.12 -8.90 -12.27
CA ALA A 136 -1.86 -9.51 -11.15
C ALA A 136 -1.90 -11.04 -11.24
N ARG A 137 -2.03 -11.60 -12.44
CA ARG A 137 -1.97 -13.05 -12.68
C ARG A 137 -0.57 -13.60 -12.41
N GLU A 138 0.47 -12.91 -12.85
CA GLU A 138 1.87 -13.27 -12.56
C GLU A 138 2.14 -13.31 -11.04
N LEU A 139 1.72 -12.27 -10.31
CA LEU A 139 1.85 -12.22 -8.86
C LEU A 139 1.11 -13.38 -8.17
N ARG A 140 -0.08 -13.73 -8.65
CA ARG A 140 -0.84 -14.86 -8.12
C ARG A 140 -0.12 -16.19 -8.36
N ILE A 141 0.39 -16.42 -9.57
CA ILE A 141 1.13 -17.65 -9.91
C ILE A 141 2.40 -17.74 -9.05
N GLY A 142 3.15 -16.65 -8.92
CA GLY A 142 4.36 -16.59 -8.09
C GLY A 142 4.07 -16.88 -6.60
N SER A 143 2.92 -16.49 -6.08
CA SER A 143 2.54 -16.79 -4.70
C SER A 143 2.23 -18.27 -4.44
N LEU A 144 1.77 -19.01 -5.46
CA LEU A 144 1.48 -20.45 -5.37
C LEU A 144 2.75 -21.31 -5.44
N GLY A 145 3.82 -20.79 -6.08
CA GLY A 145 5.09 -21.51 -6.21
C GLY A 145 5.98 -21.44 -4.97
N ASN A 146 5.67 -20.59 -3.99
CA ASN A 146 6.45 -20.40 -2.76
C ASN A 146 5.76 -21.00 -1.50
N SER A 147 4.75 -21.85 -1.69
CA SER A 147 4.00 -22.53 -0.62
C SER A 147 4.50 -24.01 -0.46
#